data_d6ff606a932a68a73b0b504ab4d204da
#
_entry.id   d6ff606a932a68a73b0b504ab4d204da
#
_cell.length_a   1.000
_cell.length_b   1.000
_cell.length_c   1.000
_cell.angle_alpha   90.00
_cell.angle_beta   90.00
_cell.angle_gamma   90.00
#
_symmetry.space_group_name_H-M   'P 1'
#
loop_
_entity.id
_entity.type
_entity.pdbx_description
1 polymer ?
#
loop_
_entity_poly.entity_id
_entity_poly.type
_entity_poly.pdbx_seq_one_letter_code
_entity_poly.pdbx_strand_id
1 'polypeptide(L)'
;MQQQLNYIIPQDELDEELTINLKKIFFSIYSKKNLIIKVFISVFLFFIMLTFILPKKYKVESDLYINKANNTNMMEINPYAIEELGGIGGGMATLMAGSNGVLINELELIQAPLVIDKVIRENNLVYKKKWGIIPNKKEGELLSTKDFLKKNISFENKKGTNVITIEYKNKKPELAYNVVNSIINNYVELHKQLNSEKSKSDKKVIEAEYNKAKKALNSKLNSSSGLPEQALASSGNISAMSAFSKSAQQAMANLTGQVRAGEKSRVAVTEEAEKVAALSSKLEWAKMVDEMSDSSKVLVLKEPQKLRDFEYSSPKLLINILLGIVFGFIASLFSVIFAENTDKKLTYSMLGDNIIYNLEEDFSDLKLLLLANADKHMSIITFEDIPNNILSKFENIRNINFVKADISNEFVNNIAASDKVILIVSVGKTNSKFYKQIKSMLGEMNKNIISEAIIK
;
A
#
# COMPACT_ATOMS: atom_id res chain seq x y z
N MET A 1 32.64 8.53 61.95
CA MET A 1 31.19 8.61 62.19
C MET A 1 30.59 9.43 61.06
N GLN A 2 30.08 8.76 60.03
CA GLN A 2 29.33 9.38 58.94
C GLN A 2 27.84 9.09 59.20
N GLN A 3 27.07 10.12 59.51
CA GLN A 3 25.61 10.04 59.61
C GLN A 3 25.05 10.06 58.18
N GLN A 4 24.49 8.95 57.74
CA GLN A 4 23.66 8.88 56.55
C GLN A 4 22.30 9.51 56.92
N LEU A 5 22.01 10.67 56.33
CA LEU A 5 20.66 11.23 56.26
C LEU A 5 19.84 10.39 55.30
N ASN A 6 19.00 9.50 55.84
CA ASN A 6 17.92 8.87 55.09
C ASN A 6 16.84 9.93 54.81
N TYR A 7 16.82 10.44 53.58
CA TYR A 7 15.66 11.17 53.07
C TYR A 7 14.54 10.14 52.85
N ILE A 8 13.57 10.10 53.74
CA ILE A 8 12.30 9.42 53.55
C ILE A 8 11.49 10.33 52.61
N ILE A 9 11.42 10.00 51.33
CA ILE A 9 10.48 10.60 50.37
C ILE A 9 9.09 10.09 50.80
N PRO A 10 8.12 10.97 51.07
CA PRO A 10 6.76 10.51 51.36
C PRO A 10 6.21 9.81 50.12
N GLN A 11 5.76 8.57 50.28
CA GLN A 11 5.21 7.72 49.20
C GLN A 11 3.82 8.18 48.72
N ASP A 12 3.26 9.23 49.29
CA ASP A 12 1.92 9.73 48.95
C ASP A 12 1.83 10.66 47.75
N GLU A 13 2.96 10.96 47.05
CA GLU A 13 2.94 11.84 45.86
C GLU A 13 2.89 11.09 44.50
N LEU A 14 2.81 9.75 44.51
CA LEU A 14 2.92 8.98 43.25
C LEU A 14 1.61 8.38 42.72
N ASP A 15 0.49 8.54 43.44
CA ASP A 15 -0.82 8.05 43.01
C ASP A 15 -1.87 9.18 42.86
N GLU A 16 -1.51 10.29 42.19
CA GLU A 16 -2.55 11.06 41.49
C GLU A 16 -3.03 10.19 40.31
N GLU A 17 -3.94 9.25 40.59
CA GLU A 17 -4.76 8.67 39.54
C GLU A 17 -5.34 9.81 38.74
N LEU A 18 -4.93 9.90 37.46
CA LEU A 18 -5.50 10.82 36.48
C LEU A 18 -6.97 10.46 36.25
N THR A 19 -7.81 10.78 37.21
CA THR A 19 -9.26 10.62 37.12
C THR A 19 -9.76 11.64 36.10
N ILE A 20 -9.98 11.17 34.88
CA ILE A 20 -10.52 12.00 33.80
C ILE A 20 -11.99 12.26 34.09
N ASN A 21 -12.32 13.45 34.57
CA ASN A 21 -13.70 13.85 34.83
C ASN A 21 -14.41 14.16 33.50
N LEU A 22 -15.06 13.15 32.91
CA LEU A 22 -15.77 13.22 31.65
C LEU A 22 -16.83 14.32 31.61
N LYS A 23 -17.51 14.59 32.75
CA LYS A 23 -18.53 15.65 32.87
C LYS A 23 -17.90 17.04 32.62
N LYS A 24 -16.72 17.26 33.18
CA LYS A 24 -15.93 18.50 33.04
C LYS A 24 -15.53 18.73 31.57
N ILE A 25 -15.04 17.67 30.89
CA ILE A 25 -14.68 17.73 29.48
C ILE A 25 -15.92 18.05 28.63
N PHE A 26 -17.05 17.40 28.92
CA PHE A 26 -18.28 17.64 28.19
C PHE A 26 -18.75 19.09 28.30
N PHE A 27 -18.77 19.67 29.49
CA PHE A 27 -19.15 21.07 29.70
C PHE A 27 -18.15 22.04 29.04
N SER A 28 -16.86 21.73 29.06
CA SER A 28 -15.84 22.49 28.38
C SER A 28 -16.06 22.52 26.86
N ILE A 29 -16.31 21.36 26.25
CA ILE A 29 -16.63 21.24 24.82
C ILE A 29 -17.91 22.00 24.49
N TYR A 30 -18.97 21.85 25.31
CA TYR A 30 -20.25 22.50 25.10
C TYR A 30 -20.15 24.04 25.19
N SER A 31 -19.37 24.57 26.10
CA SER A 31 -19.15 26.04 26.25
C SER A 31 -18.47 26.65 25.03
N LYS A 32 -17.63 25.90 24.32
CA LYS A 32 -16.87 26.34 23.13
C LYS A 32 -17.46 25.80 21.80
N LYS A 33 -18.72 25.34 21.78
CA LYS A 33 -19.38 24.75 20.59
C LYS A 33 -19.25 25.58 19.33
N ASN A 34 -19.37 26.90 19.43
CA ASN A 34 -19.26 27.80 18.27
C ASN A 34 -17.83 27.82 17.68
N LEU A 35 -16.79 27.65 18.52
CA LEU A 35 -15.41 27.53 18.08
C LEU A 35 -15.19 26.21 17.39
N ILE A 36 -15.67 25.11 17.98
CA ILE A 36 -15.61 23.75 17.40
C ILE A 36 -16.21 23.75 15.99
N ILE A 37 -17.44 24.27 15.84
CA ILE A 37 -18.14 24.30 14.56
C ILE A 37 -17.35 25.12 13.52
N LYS A 38 -16.83 26.30 13.89
CA LYS A 38 -16.06 27.15 12.99
C LYS A 38 -14.76 26.46 12.53
N VAL A 39 -14.01 25.86 13.45
CA VAL A 39 -12.76 25.16 13.12
C VAL A 39 -13.04 23.94 12.28
N PHE A 40 -14.05 23.14 12.66
CA PHE A 40 -14.44 21.95 11.90
C PHE A 40 -14.82 22.31 10.45
N ILE A 41 -15.71 23.29 10.26
CA ILE A 41 -16.12 23.73 8.92
C ILE A 41 -14.93 24.27 8.12
N SER A 42 -14.06 25.06 8.75
CA SER A 42 -12.88 25.62 8.08
C SER A 42 -11.94 24.52 7.57
N VAL A 43 -11.61 23.53 8.40
CA VAL A 43 -10.75 22.41 8.02
C VAL A 43 -11.44 21.53 6.98
N PHE A 44 -12.72 21.24 7.15
CA PHE A 44 -13.51 20.45 6.20
C PHE A 44 -13.55 21.10 4.81
N LEU A 45 -13.84 22.39 4.72
CA LEU A 45 -13.83 23.13 3.45
C LEU A 45 -12.43 23.19 2.83
N PHE A 46 -11.38 23.29 3.65
CA PHE A 46 -10.01 23.24 3.16
C PHE A 46 -9.71 21.91 2.45
N PHE A 47 -10.11 20.77 2.99
CA PHE A 47 -9.93 19.46 2.34
C PHE A 47 -10.76 19.32 1.05
N ILE A 48 -11.96 19.87 1.02
CA ILE A 48 -12.76 19.93 -0.22
C ILE A 48 -12.05 20.78 -1.27
N MET A 49 -11.63 22.00 -0.90
CA MET A 49 -10.91 22.91 -1.80
C MET A 49 -9.62 22.28 -2.34
N LEU A 50 -8.89 21.52 -1.50
CA LEU A 50 -7.70 20.80 -1.90
C LEU A 50 -7.97 19.83 -3.05
N THR A 51 -9.16 19.22 -3.12
CA THR A 51 -9.54 18.32 -4.22
C THR A 51 -9.56 19.05 -5.57
N PHE A 52 -9.98 20.31 -5.59
CA PHE A 52 -10.05 21.10 -6.83
C PHE A 52 -8.71 21.71 -7.23
N ILE A 53 -7.83 21.97 -6.26
CA ILE A 53 -6.49 22.53 -6.51
C ILE A 53 -5.54 21.45 -7.01
N LEU A 54 -5.66 20.21 -6.53
CA LEU A 54 -4.77 19.12 -6.92
C LEU A 54 -4.97 18.73 -8.39
N PRO A 55 -3.88 18.55 -9.15
CA PRO A 55 -3.98 18.19 -10.57
C PRO A 55 -4.58 16.78 -10.73
N LYS A 56 -5.58 16.67 -11.60
CA LYS A 56 -6.17 15.40 -12.00
C LYS A 56 -5.11 14.46 -12.58
N LYS A 57 -5.16 13.19 -12.22
CA LYS A 57 -4.32 12.12 -12.77
C LYS A 57 -5.22 11.02 -13.32
N TYR A 58 -4.90 10.56 -14.50
CA TYR A 58 -5.58 9.49 -15.21
C TYR A 58 -4.75 8.23 -15.10
N LYS A 59 -5.39 7.10 -14.84
CA LYS A 59 -4.78 5.80 -14.65
C LYS A 59 -5.26 4.88 -15.77
N VAL A 60 -4.36 4.46 -16.63
CA VAL A 60 -4.63 3.46 -17.67
C VAL A 60 -3.99 2.14 -17.26
N GLU A 61 -4.74 1.07 -17.41
CA GLU A 61 -4.33 -0.30 -17.08
C GLU A 61 -4.49 -1.19 -18.31
N SER A 62 -3.61 -2.19 -18.40
CA SER A 62 -3.71 -3.28 -19.36
C SER A 62 -3.24 -4.58 -18.70
N ASP A 63 -3.89 -5.69 -19.05
CA ASP A 63 -3.57 -7.03 -18.58
C ASP A 63 -3.03 -7.86 -19.74
N LEU A 64 -1.82 -8.38 -19.59
CA LEU A 64 -1.15 -9.27 -20.53
C LEU A 64 -1.14 -10.68 -19.97
N TYR A 65 -1.67 -11.64 -20.73
CA TYR A 65 -1.55 -13.05 -20.41
C TYR A 65 -0.34 -13.64 -21.13
N ILE A 66 0.53 -14.29 -20.38
CA ILE A 66 1.72 -14.96 -20.91
C ILE A 66 1.44 -16.45 -20.99
N ASN A 67 1.40 -16.98 -22.23
CA ASN A 67 1.22 -18.39 -22.44
C ASN A 67 2.52 -19.17 -22.16
N LYS A 68 2.53 -19.95 -21.10
CA LYS A 68 3.69 -20.73 -20.65
C LYS A 68 3.96 -21.98 -21.50
N ALA A 69 2.96 -22.47 -22.24
CA ALA A 69 2.99 -23.81 -22.84
C ALA A 69 4.15 -24.03 -23.85
N ASN A 70 4.85 -22.97 -24.26
CA ASN A 70 5.86 -23.06 -25.31
C ASN A 70 7.30 -22.71 -24.84
N ASN A 71 7.57 -22.56 -23.53
CA ASN A 71 8.93 -22.34 -23.04
C ASN A 71 9.72 -23.63 -22.77
N THR A 72 9.16 -24.80 -23.09
CA THR A 72 9.93 -26.04 -23.12
C THR A 72 10.96 -25.93 -24.24
N ASN A 73 12.24 -25.94 -23.87
CA ASN A 73 13.34 -26.02 -24.81
C ASN A 73 13.09 -27.21 -25.74
N MET A 74 13.02 -26.96 -27.06
CA MET A 74 12.85 -28.03 -28.05
C MET A 74 13.94 -29.10 -27.96
N MET A 75 15.11 -28.76 -27.43
CA MET A 75 16.20 -29.69 -27.18
C MET A 75 15.93 -30.67 -26.00
N GLU A 76 15.08 -30.28 -25.04
CA GLU A 76 14.79 -31.10 -23.84
C GLU A 76 13.60 -32.05 -24.01
N ILE A 77 12.77 -31.89 -25.03
CA ILE A 77 11.69 -32.83 -25.33
C ILE A 77 12.31 -34.00 -26.10
N ASN A 78 12.87 -34.95 -25.40
CA ASN A 78 13.12 -36.28 -25.94
C ASN A 78 11.76 -36.99 -26.04
N PRO A 79 11.24 -37.32 -27.24
CA PRO A 79 9.97 -38.00 -27.38
C PRO A 79 9.93 -39.38 -26.65
N TYR A 80 11.09 -40.01 -26.45
CA TYR A 80 11.24 -41.24 -25.69
C TYR A 80 11.26 -41.04 -24.17
N ALA A 81 11.62 -39.84 -23.67
CA ALA A 81 11.59 -39.56 -22.25
C ALA A 81 10.15 -39.37 -21.69
N ILE A 82 9.16 -39.14 -22.56
CA ILE A 82 7.74 -39.05 -22.17
C ILE A 82 7.17 -40.43 -21.78
N GLU A 83 7.69 -41.48 -22.40
CA GLU A 83 7.26 -42.86 -22.13
C GLU A 83 7.95 -43.40 -20.84
N GLU A 84 9.19 -43.00 -20.56
CA GLU A 84 9.98 -43.43 -19.39
C GLU A 84 9.59 -42.67 -18.09
N LEU A 85 9.04 -41.46 -18.20
CA LEU A 85 8.64 -40.59 -17.07
C LEU A 85 7.18 -40.80 -16.59
N GLY A 86 6.58 -41.96 -16.86
CA GLY A 86 5.33 -42.38 -16.21
C GLY A 86 4.08 -41.60 -16.63
N GLY A 87 4.00 -41.20 -17.90
CA GLY A 87 2.79 -40.61 -18.46
C GLY A 87 2.60 -39.12 -18.13
N ILE A 88 1.55 -38.54 -18.67
CA ILE A 88 1.18 -37.10 -18.67
C ILE A 88 1.22 -36.42 -17.28
N GLY A 89 1.19 -37.18 -16.17
CA GLY A 89 1.21 -36.63 -14.81
C GLY A 89 2.56 -36.15 -14.30
N GLY A 90 3.68 -36.79 -14.71
CA GLY A 90 5.03 -36.40 -14.23
C GLY A 90 5.59 -35.16 -14.91
N GLY A 91 5.31 -34.98 -16.21
CA GLY A 91 5.72 -33.80 -16.97
C GLY A 91 5.01 -32.51 -16.53
N MET A 92 3.77 -32.64 -16.05
CA MET A 92 2.98 -31.50 -15.60
C MET A 92 3.45 -30.91 -14.26
N ALA A 93 3.99 -31.76 -13.36
CA ALA A 93 4.53 -31.31 -12.08
C ALA A 93 5.83 -30.51 -12.24
N THR A 94 6.70 -30.91 -13.19
CA THR A 94 7.95 -30.17 -13.51
C THR A 94 7.67 -28.82 -14.20
N LEU A 95 6.60 -28.78 -15.03
CA LEU A 95 6.14 -27.53 -15.66
C LEU A 95 5.54 -26.55 -14.65
N MET A 96 4.88 -27.02 -13.60
CA MET A 96 4.33 -26.17 -12.54
C MET A 96 5.40 -25.60 -11.58
N ALA A 97 6.47 -26.33 -11.29
CA ALA A 97 7.55 -25.90 -10.43
C ALA A 97 8.37 -24.74 -11.05
N GLY A 98 8.49 -24.68 -12.39
CA GLY A 98 9.16 -23.61 -13.11
C GLY A 98 8.34 -22.34 -13.35
N SER A 99 7.08 -22.32 -12.91
CA SER A 99 6.10 -21.30 -13.34
C SER A 99 6.38 -19.88 -12.87
N ASN A 100 6.99 -19.71 -11.71
CA ASN A 100 7.29 -18.37 -11.17
C ASN A 100 8.50 -17.71 -11.86
N GLY A 101 9.49 -18.49 -12.27
CA GLY A 101 10.69 -17.96 -12.94
C GLY A 101 10.38 -17.34 -14.30
N VAL A 102 9.47 -17.95 -15.06
CA VAL A 102 9.09 -17.47 -16.40
C VAL A 102 8.44 -16.09 -16.34
N LEU A 103 7.53 -15.86 -15.40
CA LEU A 103 6.86 -14.55 -15.26
C LEU A 103 7.80 -13.46 -14.78
N ILE A 104 8.78 -13.78 -13.96
CA ILE A 104 9.80 -12.83 -13.52
C ILE A 104 10.64 -12.39 -14.72
N ASN A 105 11.08 -13.34 -15.56
CA ASN A 105 11.85 -13.04 -16.76
C ASN A 105 11.04 -12.18 -17.75
N GLU A 106 9.75 -12.47 -17.94
CA GLU A 106 8.87 -11.68 -18.79
C GLU A 106 8.64 -10.27 -18.22
N LEU A 107 8.52 -10.16 -16.91
CA LEU A 107 8.43 -8.86 -16.25
C LEU A 107 9.71 -8.02 -16.44
N GLU A 108 10.88 -8.64 -16.37
CA GLU A 108 12.16 -7.99 -16.67
C GLU A 108 12.26 -7.60 -18.14
N LEU A 109 11.75 -8.42 -19.05
CA LEU A 109 11.75 -8.16 -20.48
C LEU A 109 10.86 -6.95 -20.84
N ILE A 110 9.67 -6.84 -20.25
CA ILE A 110 8.80 -5.66 -20.41
C ILE A 110 9.48 -4.37 -19.94
N GLN A 111 10.27 -4.48 -18.86
CA GLN A 111 11.00 -3.35 -18.27
C GLN A 111 12.37 -3.10 -18.91
N ALA A 112 12.78 -3.94 -19.88
CA ALA A 112 14.07 -3.83 -20.50
C ALA A 112 14.25 -2.48 -21.24
N PRO A 113 15.48 -1.94 -21.27
CA PRO A 113 15.77 -0.70 -22.00
C PRO A 113 15.35 -0.75 -23.46
N LEU A 114 15.41 -1.92 -24.11
CA LEU A 114 14.97 -2.13 -25.50
C LEU A 114 13.49 -1.76 -25.73
N VAL A 115 12.62 -2.03 -24.74
CA VAL A 115 11.20 -1.67 -24.78
C VAL A 115 11.01 -0.22 -24.31
N ILE A 116 11.52 0.08 -23.12
CA ILE A 116 11.23 1.35 -22.44
C ILE A 116 11.84 2.56 -23.15
N ASP A 117 13.03 2.46 -23.71
CA ASP A 117 13.65 3.57 -24.46
C ASP A 117 12.88 3.91 -25.75
N LYS A 118 12.31 2.89 -26.44
CA LYS A 118 11.41 3.11 -27.57
C LYS A 118 10.16 3.87 -27.11
N VAL A 119 9.52 3.43 -26.02
CA VAL A 119 8.33 4.07 -25.45
C VAL A 119 8.61 5.53 -25.08
N ILE A 120 9.75 5.82 -24.46
CA ILE A 120 10.17 7.17 -24.10
C ILE A 120 10.29 8.07 -25.32
N ARG A 121 10.91 7.56 -26.38
CA ARG A 121 11.11 8.30 -27.66
C ARG A 121 9.78 8.51 -28.40
N GLU A 122 8.98 7.47 -28.58
CA GLU A 122 7.69 7.53 -29.28
C GLU A 122 6.72 8.52 -28.63
N ASN A 123 6.71 8.58 -27.30
CA ASN A 123 5.83 9.45 -26.53
C ASN A 123 6.48 10.78 -26.12
N ASN A 124 7.71 11.06 -26.59
CA ASN A 124 8.48 12.26 -26.25
C ASN A 124 8.47 12.59 -24.75
N LEU A 125 8.81 11.58 -23.94
CA LEU A 125 8.80 11.69 -22.48
C LEU A 125 10.06 12.39 -21.99
N VAL A 126 9.92 13.67 -21.64
CA VAL A 126 11.05 14.52 -21.23
C VAL A 126 10.99 14.88 -19.74
N TYR A 127 12.14 15.26 -19.19
CA TYR A 127 12.23 15.86 -17.87
C TYR A 127 11.52 17.21 -17.86
N LYS A 128 10.54 17.36 -16.94
CA LYS A 128 9.79 18.60 -16.74
C LYS A 128 10.47 19.45 -15.70
N LYS A 129 10.27 20.76 -15.78
CA LYS A 129 10.66 21.71 -14.74
C LYS A 129 10.10 21.29 -13.40
N LYS A 130 10.96 21.18 -12.40
CA LYS A 130 10.53 20.94 -11.02
C LYS A 130 10.04 22.27 -10.44
N TRP A 131 8.84 22.28 -9.91
CA TRP A 131 8.35 23.44 -9.14
C TRP A 131 9.25 23.61 -7.92
N GLY A 132 10.05 24.66 -7.88
CA GLY A 132 10.98 24.92 -6.80
C GLY A 132 12.22 25.70 -7.23
N ILE A 133 13.01 26.13 -6.27
CA ILE A 133 14.18 27.00 -6.39
C ILE A 133 15.36 26.35 -7.13
N ILE A 134 15.37 25.01 -7.23
CA ILE A 134 16.46 24.27 -7.88
C ILE A 134 16.04 23.87 -9.31
N PRO A 135 16.68 24.46 -10.34
CA PRO A 135 16.39 24.07 -11.73
C PRO A 135 16.79 22.61 -11.97
N ASN A 136 15.95 21.87 -12.69
CA ASN A 136 16.29 20.53 -13.11
C ASN A 136 17.32 20.63 -14.25
N LYS A 137 18.57 20.24 -14.02
CA LYS A 137 19.67 20.29 -15.02
C LYS A 137 19.38 19.51 -16.30
N LYS A 138 18.39 18.61 -16.30
CA LYS A 138 17.98 17.77 -17.43
C LYS A 138 16.65 18.19 -18.06
N GLU A 139 16.18 19.41 -17.80
CA GLU A 139 14.91 19.89 -18.37
C GLU A 139 14.95 19.85 -19.90
N GLY A 140 13.93 19.22 -20.51
CA GLY A 140 13.84 19.07 -21.96
C GLY A 140 14.56 17.85 -22.54
N GLU A 141 15.44 17.18 -21.80
CA GLU A 141 16.04 15.91 -22.22
C GLU A 141 15.04 14.75 -22.08
N LEU A 142 15.21 13.70 -22.89
CA LEU A 142 14.43 12.46 -22.76
C LEU A 142 14.68 11.82 -21.40
N LEU A 143 13.63 11.25 -20.79
CA LEU A 143 13.74 10.51 -19.54
C LEU A 143 14.68 9.30 -19.71
N SER A 144 15.48 9.00 -18.69
CA SER A 144 16.16 7.71 -18.64
C SER A 144 15.17 6.61 -18.29
N THR A 145 15.43 5.38 -18.78
CA THR A 145 14.65 4.17 -18.43
C THR A 145 14.45 4.06 -16.92
N LYS A 146 15.52 4.24 -16.12
CA LYS A 146 15.50 4.18 -14.67
C LYS A 146 14.54 5.21 -14.03
N ASP A 147 14.53 6.44 -14.57
CA ASP A 147 13.68 7.51 -14.04
C ASP A 147 12.22 7.34 -14.48
N PHE A 148 12.00 6.77 -15.68
CA PHE A 148 10.67 6.42 -16.14
C PHE A 148 10.06 5.32 -15.29
N LEU A 149 10.78 4.23 -15.02
CA LEU A 149 10.31 3.09 -14.21
C LEU A 149 10.04 3.47 -12.75
N LYS A 150 10.66 4.54 -12.24
CA LYS A 150 10.39 5.06 -10.89
C LYS A 150 9.17 5.96 -10.79
N LYS A 151 8.65 6.46 -11.92
CA LYS A 151 7.63 7.50 -11.94
C LYS A 151 6.33 7.03 -12.59
N ASN A 152 5.29 6.93 -11.77
CA ASN A 152 3.90 6.78 -12.22
C ASN A 152 3.58 5.51 -13.04
N ILE A 153 4.50 4.56 -13.15
CA ILE A 153 4.31 3.27 -13.80
C ILE A 153 4.48 2.15 -12.78
N SER A 154 3.65 1.14 -12.86
CA SER A 154 3.79 -0.11 -12.11
C SER A 154 3.54 -1.30 -13.02
N PHE A 155 4.27 -2.37 -12.74
CA PHE A 155 4.14 -3.68 -13.37
C PHE A 155 3.89 -4.68 -12.26
N GLU A 156 2.74 -5.34 -12.29
CA GLU A 156 2.35 -6.27 -11.24
C GLU A 156 2.01 -7.63 -11.82
N ASN A 157 2.57 -8.66 -11.21
CA ASN A 157 2.14 -10.03 -11.49
C ASN A 157 0.97 -10.38 -10.56
N LYS A 158 -0.20 -10.70 -11.12
CA LYS A 158 -1.34 -11.20 -10.34
C LYS A 158 -1.02 -12.58 -9.80
N LYS A 159 -0.80 -12.66 -8.48
CA LYS A 159 -0.43 -13.90 -7.77
C LYS A 159 -1.32 -15.09 -8.18
N GLY A 160 -0.68 -16.20 -8.51
CA GLY A 160 -1.38 -17.43 -8.92
C GLY A 160 -1.91 -17.42 -10.36
N THR A 161 -1.60 -16.40 -11.15
CA THR A 161 -2.01 -16.30 -12.55
C THR A 161 -0.81 -16.07 -13.47
N ASN A 162 -1.02 -16.21 -14.78
CA ASN A 162 -0.05 -15.88 -15.80
C ASN A 162 -0.27 -14.46 -16.37
N VAL A 163 -0.80 -13.56 -15.56
CA VAL A 163 -1.20 -12.22 -15.98
C VAL A 163 -0.27 -11.19 -15.40
N ILE A 164 0.28 -10.35 -16.27
CA ILE A 164 1.03 -9.16 -15.91
C ILE A 164 0.14 -7.94 -16.16
N THR A 165 -0.09 -7.15 -15.12
CA THR A 165 -0.81 -5.88 -15.20
C THR A 165 0.18 -4.74 -15.34
N ILE A 166 -0.02 -3.93 -16.38
CA ILE A 166 0.71 -2.69 -16.62
C ILE A 166 -0.20 -1.53 -16.24
N GLU A 167 0.27 -0.66 -15.35
CA GLU A 167 -0.46 0.53 -14.92
C GLU A 167 0.39 1.77 -15.11
N TYR A 168 -0.16 2.80 -15.75
CA TYR A 168 0.51 4.09 -15.89
C TYR A 168 -0.41 5.24 -15.53
N LYS A 169 0.11 6.20 -14.74
CA LYS A 169 -0.62 7.39 -14.29
C LYS A 169 -0.03 8.66 -14.91
N ASN A 170 -0.87 9.48 -15.54
CA ASN A 170 -0.45 10.77 -16.09
C ASN A 170 -1.54 11.85 -15.91
N LYS A 171 -1.15 13.12 -16.01
CA LYS A 171 -2.08 14.26 -16.02
C LYS A 171 -2.88 14.38 -17.31
N LYS A 172 -2.36 13.85 -18.41
CA LYS A 172 -3.01 13.82 -19.73
C LYS A 172 -3.52 12.41 -20.00
N PRO A 173 -4.84 12.21 -20.21
CA PRO A 173 -5.41 10.88 -20.45
C PRO A 173 -4.87 10.23 -21.72
N GLU A 174 -4.72 10.99 -22.80
CA GLU A 174 -4.16 10.49 -24.05
C GLU A 174 -2.72 9.98 -23.90
N LEU A 175 -1.89 10.74 -23.18
CA LEU A 175 -0.51 10.30 -22.94
C LEU A 175 -0.47 9.05 -22.07
N ALA A 176 -1.39 8.91 -21.10
CA ALA A 176 -1.48 7.70 -20.30
C ALA A 176 -1.83 6.49 -21.17
N TYR A 177 -2.79 6.64 -22.07
CA TYR A 177 -3.17 5.62 -23.03
C TYR A 177 -2.02 5.27 -23.99
N ASN A 178 -1.43 6.28 -24.62
CA ASN A 178 -0.36 6.08 -25.61
C ASN A 178 0.85 5.36 -25.02
N VAL A 179 1.25 5.71 -23.79
CA VAL A 179 2.38 5.07 -23.11
C VAL A 179 2.09 3.60 -22.83
N VAL A 180 0.91 3.24 -22.29
CA VAL A 180 0.58 1.82 -22.03
C VAL A 180 0.49 1.05 -23.33
N ASN A 181 -0.17 1.61 -24.35
CA ASN A 181 -0.28 0.98 -25.66
C ASN A 181 1.09 0.80 -26.34
N SER A 182 1.97 1.79 -26.26
CA SER A 182 3.33 1.72 -26.77
C SER A 182 4.18 0.65 -26.08
N ILE A 183 4.04 0.50 -24.74
CA ILE A 183 4.71 -0.58 -23.99
C ILE A 183 4.27 -1.94 -24.51
N ILE A 184 2.96 -2.15 -24.66
CA ILE A 184 2.39 -3.42 -25.13
C ILE A 184 2.92 -3.74 -26.53
N ASN A 185 2.81 -2.81 -27.45
CA ASN A 185 3.21 -3.02 -28.84
C ASN A 185 4.70 -3.32 -28.97
N ASN A 186 5.56 -2.52 -28.30
CA ASN A 186 7.01 -2.73 -28.34
C ASN A 186 7.43 -4.04 -27.64
N TYR A 187 6.75 -4.42 -26.55
CA TYR A 187 6.99 -5.69 -25.88
C TYR A 187 6.58 -6.88 -26.75
N VAL A 188 5.36 -6.86 -27.34
CA VAL A 188 4.88 -7.92 -28.23
C VAL A 188 5.79 -8.06 -29.43
N GLU A 189 6.24 -6.95 -30.02
CA GLU A 189 7.20 -6.95 -31.15
C GLU A 189 8.54 -7.58 -30.77
N LEU A 190 9.12 -7.15 -29.63
CA LEU A 190 10.36 -7.73 -29.10
C LEU A 190 10.22 -9.22 -28.84
N HIS A 191 9.10 -9.63 -28.23
CA HIS A 191 8.82 -11.03 -27.94
C HIS A 191 8.71 -11.88 -29.22
N LYS A 192 8.07 -11.35 -30.27
CA LYS A 192 8.04 -11.99 -31.61
C LYS A 192 9.43 -12.15 -32.17
N GLN A 193 10.25 -11.08 -32.17
CA GLN A 193 11.62 -11.11 -32.66
C GLN A 193 12.46 -12.16 -31.97
N LEU A 194 12.45 -12.18 -30.61
CA LEU A 194 13.20 -13.16 -29.80
C LEU A 194 12.76 -14.60 -30.07
N ASN A 195 11.45 -14.83 -30.21
CA ASN A 195 10.93 -16.16 -30.52
C ASN A 195 11.33 -16.62 -31.92
N SER A 196 11.25 -15.72 -32.93
CA SER A 196 11.67 -16.01 -34.30
C SER A 196 13.18 -16.31 -34.40
N GLU A 197 14.02 -15.49 -33.72
CA GLU A 197 15.46 -15.73 -33.66
C GLU A 197 15.81 -17.06 -32.98
N LYS A 198 15.15 -17.35 -31.85
CA LYS A 198 15.32 -18.63 -31.15
C LYS A 198 14.90 -19.81 -32.01
N SER A 199 13.72 -19.75 -32.63
CA SER A 199 13.23 -20.80 -33.53
C SER A 199 14.18 -21.06 -34.69
N LYS A 200 14.68 -19.99 -35.35
CA LYS A 200 15.66 -20.10 -36.42
C LYS A 200 16.99 -20.67 -35.97
N SER A 201 17.44 -20.30 -34.76
CA SER A 201 18.69 -20.84 -34.17
C SER A 201 18.54 -22.34 -33.87
N ASP A 202 17.45 -22.72 -33.17
CA ASP A 202 17.17 -24.12 -32.81
C ASP A 202 17.05 -25.00 -34.07
N LYS A 203 16.36 -24.52 -35.10
CA LYS A 203 16.26 -25.17 -36.43
C LYS A 203 17.62 -25.41 -37.05
N LYS A 204 18.51 -24.40 -37.09
CA LYS A 204 19.87 -24.53 -37.63
C LYS A 204 20.69 -25.59 -36.88
N VAL A 205 20.60 -25.62 -35.54
CA VAL A 205 21.33 -26.58 -34.74
C VAL A 205 20.82 -28.01 -35.03
N ILE A 206 19.49 -28.20 -35.00
CA ILE A 206 18.89 -29.52 -35.34
C ILE A 206 19.26 -29.96 -36.78
N GLU A 207 19.22 -29.05 -37.74
CA GLU A 207 19.60 -29.32 -39.13
C GLU A 207 21.08 -29.72 -39.27
N ALA A 208 21.98 -29.06 -38.53
CA ALA A 208 23.39 -29.40 -38.52
C ALA A 208 23.62 -30.79 -37.88
N GLU A 209 22.94 -31.11 -36.76
CA GLU A 209 22.99 -32.43 -36.13
C GLU A 209 22.41 -33.53 -37.03
N TYR A 210 21.28 -33.28 -37.68
CA TYR A 210 20.68 -34.20 -38.66
C TYR A 210 21.65 -34.50 -39.81
N ASN A 211 22.26 -33.46 -40.39
CA ASN A 211 23.21 -33.62 -41.48
C ASN A 211 24.48 -34.39 -41.06
N LYS A 212 24.95 -34.18 -39.82
CA LYS A 212 26.07 -34.91 -39.23
C LYS A 212 25.71 -36.39 -39.01
N ALA A 213 24.55 -36.68 -38.42
CA ALA A 213 24.08 -38.04 -38.20
C ALA A 213 23.85 -38.78 -39.55
N LYS A 214 23.29 -38.10 -40.57
CA LYS A 214 23.08 -38.65 -41.91
C LYS A 214 24.41 -39.00 -42.58
N LYS A 215 25.43 -38.15 -42.43
CA LYS A 215 26.79 -38.44 -42.97
C LYS A 215 27.42 -39.63 -42.25
N ALA A 216 27.26 -39.73 -40.91
CA ALA A 216 27.76 -40.85 -40.12
C ALA A 216 27.08 -42.18 -40.51
N LEU A 217 25.77 -42.16 -40.68
CA LEU A 217 25.02 -43.35 -41.18
C LEU A 217 25.51 -43.78 -42.59
N ASN A 218 25.68 -42.83 -43.52
CA ASN A 218 26.16 -43.13 -44.85
C ASN A 218 27.59 -43.70 -44.83
N SER A 219 28.49 -43.18 -44.00
CA SER A 219 29.84 -43.70 -43.86
C SER A 219 29.87 -45.12 -43.28
N LYS A 220 29.01 -45.44 -42.28
CA LYS A 220 28.87 -46.77 -41.74
C LYS A 220 28.23 -47.75 -42.74
N LEU A 221 27.27 -47.33 -43.55
CA LEU A 221 26.71 -48.13 -44.61
C LEU A 221 27.73 -48.45 -45.72
N ASN A 222 28.51 -47.48 -46.15
CA ASN A 222 29.56 -47.66 -47.14
C ASN A 222 30.71 -48.53 -46.64
N SER A 223 31.06 -48.46 -45.37
CA SER A 223 32.09 -49.32 -44.76
C SER A 223 31.64 -50.79 -44.55
N SER A 224 30.35 -51.04 -44.51
CA SER A 224 29.75 -52.41 -44.40
C SER A 224 29.60 -53.11 -45.76
N SER A 225 30.20 -52.63 -46.80
CA SER A 225 30.36 -53.15 -48.16
C SER A 225 29.14 -53.99 -48.68
N GLY A 226 28.33 -53.40 -49.57
CA GLY A 226 27.43 -54.12 -50.45
C GLY A 226 26.00 -53.67 -50.55
N LEU A 227 25.66 -52.48 -50.14
CA LEU A 227 24.28 -51.97 -50.35
C LEU A 227 24.21 -50.94 -51.44
N PRO A 228 23.24 -51.01 -52.38
CA PRO A 228 23.14 -50.08 -53.48
C PRO A 228 22.73 -48.69 -53.01
N GLU A 229 23.36 -47.66 -53.55
CA GLU A 229 23.18 -46.22 -53.32
C GLU A 229 21.75 -45.71 -53.58
N GLN A 230 20.92 -46.50 -54.25
CA GLN A 230 19.55 -46.16 -54.64
C GLN A 230 18.50 -46.14 -53.50
N ALA A 231 18.79 -46.76 -52.37
CA ALA A 231 17.82 -46.81 -51.24
C ALA A 231 17.78 -45.47 -50.44
N LEU A 232 18.79 -44.60 -50.56
CA LEU A 232 18.90 -43.35 -49.81
C LEU A 232 18.44 -42.14 -50.63
N ALA A 233 18.38 -42.23 -51.96
CA ALA A 233 17.97 -41.09 -52.82
C ALA A 233 16.46 -40.82 -52.77
N SER A 234 15.65 -41.75 -52.31
CA SER A 234 14.17 -41.61 -52.22
C SER A 234 13.68 -40.83 -50.98
N SER A 235 14.55 -40.46 -50.03
CA SER A 235 14.14 -39.79 -48.79
C SER A 235 14.06 -38.24 -48.91
N GLY A 236 14.22 -37.69 -50.12
CA GLY A 236 14.28 -36.25 -50.35
C GLY A 236 12.96 -35.46 -50.35
N ASN A 237 11.82 -36.11 -50.42
CA ASN A 237 10.51 -35.44 -50.52
C ASN A 237 9.42 -36.15 -49.69
N ILE A 238 9.46 -35.99 -48.36
CA ILE A 238 8.42 -36.54 -47.54
C ILE A 238 7.72 -35.41 -46.77
N SER A 239 6.52 -35.09 -47.25
CA SER A 239 5.67 -34.01 -46.69
C SER A 239 4.70 -34.43 -45.64
N ALA A 240 4.81 -35.62 -45.05
CA ALA A 240 3.89 -36.05 -44.02
C ALA A 240 4.55 -36.96 -42.97
N MET A 241 4.43 -36.60 -41.69
CA MET A 241 4.97 -37.30 -40.53
C MET A 241 4.55 -38.78 -40.45
N SER A 242 3.36 -39.16 -40.95
CA SER A 242 2.85 -40.54 -40.97
C SER A 242 3.48 -41.38 -42.12
N ALA A 243 3.91 -40.79 -43.21
CA ALA A 243 4.59 -41.46 -44.29
C ALA A 243 6.07 -41.77 -43.97
N PHE A 244 6.70 -40.91 -43.18
CA PHE A 244 8.10 -41.06 -42.76
C PHE A 244 8.32 -42.23 -41.81
N SER A 245 7.42 -42.45 -40.84
CA SER A 245 7.54 -43.59 -39.94
C SER A 245 7.40 -44.94 -40.70
N LYS A 246 6.57 -44.98 -41.76
CA LYS A 246 6.44 -46.17 -42.63
C LYS A 246 7.66 -46.38 -43.52
N SER A 247 8.23 -45.29 -44.09
CA SER A 247 9.41 -45.42 -44.95
C SER A 247 10.68 -45.73 -44.19
N ALA A 248 10.84 -45.21 -42.96
CA ALA A 248 11.93 -45.57 -42.06
C ALA A 248 11.81 -47.00 -41.59
N GLN A 249 10.61 -47.50 -41.26
CA GLN A 249 10.35 -48.90 -40.95
C GLN A 249 10.59 -49.82 -42.14
N GLN A 250 10.24 -49.38 -43.35
CA GLN A 250 10.43 -50.18 -44.54
C GLN A 250 11.93 -50.19 -44.96
N ALA A 251 12.66 -49.08 -44.78
CA ALA A 251 14.11 -49.06 -44.92
C ALA A 251 14.83 -49.95 -43.90
N MET A 252 14.37 -49.96 -42.65
CA MET A 252 14.86 -50.88 -41.63
C MET A 252 14.58 -52.33 -41.95
N ALA A 253 13.37 -52.65 -42.39
CA ALA A 253 13.01 -54.01 -42.80
C ALA A 253 13.84 -54.54 -43.98
N ASN A 254 14.16 -53.69 -44.95
CA ASN A 254 14.98 -54.05 -46.09
C ASN A 254 16.48 -54.17 -45.71
N LEU A 255 16.98 -53.40 -44.77
CA LEU A 255 18.32 -53.47 -44.20
C LEU A 255 18.48 -54.77 -43.37
N THR A 256 17.49 -55.18 -42.62
CA THR A 256 17.51 -56.41 -41.79
C THR A 256 17.58 -57.69 -42.64
N GLY A 257 17.05 -57.64 -43.90
CA GLY A 257 17.09 -58.77 -44.85
C GLY A 257 18.40 -59.01 -45.57
N GLN A 258 19.28 -57.99 -45.68
CA GLN A 258 20.50 -58.03 -46.55
C GLN A 258 21.82 -58.08 -45.82
N VAL A 259 21.92 -57.86 -44.50
CA VAL A 259 23.20 -57.75 -43.79
C VAL A 259 23.58 -59.10 -43.14
N ARG A 260 24.41 -59.85 -43.79
CA ARG A 260 25.16 -61.01 -43.23
C ARG A 260 26.50 -60.62 -42.59
N ALA A 261 26.73 -59.35 -42.24
CA ALA A 261 27.92 -58.88 -41.52
C ALA A 261 27.69 -58.92 -40.02
N GLY A 262 28.76 -59.23 -39.27
CA GLY A 262 28.70 -59.54 -37.84
C GLY A 262 27.84 -58.65 -36.95
N GLU A 263 27.26 -59.24 -35.93
CA GLU A 263 26.23 -58.69 -35.03
C GLU A 263 26.52 -57.26 -34.48
N LYS A 264 27.79 -56.93 -34.25
CA LYS A 264 28.23 -55.58 -33.79
C LYS A 264 28.08 -54.49 -34.87
N SER A 265 28.28 -54.81 -36.15
CA SER A 265 28.14 -53.85 -37.23
C SER A 265 26.65 -53.52 -37.53
N ARG A 266 25.78 -54.49 -37.35
CA ARG A 266 24.31 -54.34 -37.49
C ARG A 266 23.74 -53.41 -36.41
N VAL A 267 24.10 -53.62 -35.16
CA VAL A 267 23.65 -52.80 -34.00
C VAL A 267 24.10 -51.34 -34.21
N ALA A 268 25.33 -51.08 -34.62
CA ALA A 268 25.81 -49.70 -34.84
C ALA A 268 25.14 -48.97 -36.03
N VAL A 269 24.69 -49.67 -37.08
CA VAL A 269 23.92 -49.09 -38.18
C VAL A 269 22.50 -48.81 -37.78
N THR A 270 21.89 -49.70 -36.99
CA THR A 270 20.53 -49.53 -36.49
C THR A 270 20.43 -48.33 -35.54
N GLU A 271 21.41 -48.19 -34.63
CA GLU A 271 21.45 -47.05 -33.69
C GLU A 271 21.58 -45.71 -34.43
N GLU A 272 22.43 -45.62 -35.45
CA GLU A 272 22.55 -44.36 -36.24
C GLU A 272 21.31 -44.11 -37.12
N ALA A 273 20.65 -45.13 -37.61
CA ALA A 273 19.39 -44.98 -38.34
C ALA A 273 18.27 -44.46 -37.44
N GLU A 274 18.10 -44.98 -36.23
CA GLU A 274 17.17 -44.50 -35.24
C GLU A 274 17.45 -43.03 -34.84
N LYS A 275 18.72 -42.66 -34.68
CA LYS A 275 19.15 -41.27 -34.41
C LYS A 275 18.79 -40.34 -35.57
N VAL A 276 18.99 -40.75 -36.83
CA VAL A 276 18.63 -39.95 -38.02
C VAL A 276 17.09 -39.81 -38.09
N ALA A 277 16.33 -40.85 -37.83
CA ALA A 277 14.86 -40.78 -37.78
C ALA A 277 14.33 -39.83 -36.69
N ALA A 278 14.90 -39.89 -35.48
CA ALA A 278 14.55 -39.00 -34.39
C ALA A 278 14.88 -37.52 -34.70
N LEU A 279 16.06 -37.28 -35.26
CA LEU A 279 16.46 -35.93 -35.66
C LEU A 279 15.63 -35.37 -36.82
N SER A 280 15.20 -36.22 -37.78
CA SER A 280 14.28 -35.83 -38.85
C SER A 280 12.92 -35.39 -38.31
N SER A 281 12.34 -36.15 -37.37
CA SER A 281 11.07 -35.77 -36.72
C SER A 281 11.21 -34.48 -35.93
N LYS A 282 12.35 -34.30 -35.23
CA LYS A 282 12.65 -33.00 -34.56
C LYS A 282 12.78 -31.84 -35.54
N LEU A 283 13.40 -32.04 -36.69
CA LEU A 283 13.55 -31.00 -37.72
C LEU A 283 12.21 -30.60 -38.33
N GLU A 284 11.33 -31.55 -38.61
CA GLU A 284 9.96 -31.26 -39.09
C GLU A 284 9.15 -30.49 -38.04
N TRP A 285 9.24 -30.89 -36.79
CA TRP A 285 8.63 -30.15 -35.71
C TRP A 285 9.20 -28.72 -35.60
N ALA A 286 10.52 -28.55 -35.70
CA ALA A 286 11.16 -27.24 -35.65
C ALA A 286 10.72 -26.35 -36.82
N LYS A 287 10.51 -26.91 -38.01
CA LYS A 287 9.95 -26.17 -39.17
C LYS A 287 8.52 -25.72 -38.92
N MET A 288 7.67 -26.60 -38.37
CA MET A 288 6.30 -26.27 -38.04
C MET A 288 6.21 -25.16 -36.97
N VAL A 289 7.07 -25.21 -35.98
CA VAL A 289 7.13 -24.16 -34.92
C VAL A 289 7.68 -22.85 -35.51
N ASP A 290 8.63 -22.89 -36.45
CA ASP A 290 9.13 -21.69 -37.13
C ASP A 290 8.00 -21.01 -37.94
N GLU A 291 7.17 -21.77 -38.62
CA GLU A 291 5.96 -21.28 -39.30
C GLU A 291 4.90 -20.74 -38.37
N MET A 292 4.74 -21.35 -37.18
CA MET A 292 3.82 -20.89 -36.12
C MET A 292 4.39 -19.79 -35.23
N SER A 293 5.68 -19.46 -35.35
CA SER A 293 6.36 -18.50 -34.47
C SER A 293 5.90 -17.04 -34.65
N ASP A 294 5.18 -16.75 -35.74
CA ASP A 294 4.52 -15.45 -35.96
C ASP A 294 3.33 -15.20 -35.00
N SER A 295 2.78 -16.24 -34.38
CA SER A 295 1.77 -16.07 -33.35
C SER A 295 2.42 -15.67 -32.02
N SER A 296 2.08 -14.48 -31.51
CA SER A 296 2.61 -14.02 -30.24
C SER A 296 2.11 -14.92 -29.10
N LYS A 297 3.03 -15.37 -28.25
CA LYS A 297 2.71 -16.10 -26.99
C LYS A 297 2.07 -15.17 -25.94
N VAL A 298 1.96 -13.90 -26.25
CA VAL A 298 1.41 -12.86 -25.41
C VAL A 298 0.02 -12.50 -25.91
N LEU A 299 -0.97 -12.66 -25.05
CA LEU A 299 -2.36 -12.29 -25.31
C LEU A 299 -2.73 -11.06 -24.48
N VAL A 300 -3.23 -10.03 -25.11
CA VAL A 300 -3.78 -8.86 -24.40
C VAL A 300 -5.18 -9.20 -23.93
N LEU A 301 -5.34 -9.46 -22.61
CA LEU A 301 -6.66 -9.77 -22.00
C LEU A 301 -7.51 -8.52 -21.82
N LYS A 302 -6.87 -7.42 -21.42
CA LYS A 302 -7.50 -6.14 -21.23
C LYS A 302 -6.73 -5.10 -22.01
N GLU A 303 -7.32 -4.63 -23.08
CA GLU A 303 -6.73 -3.54 -23.86
C GLU A 303 -6.73 -2.22 -23.06
N PRO A 304 -5.72 -1.36 -23.26
CA PRO A 304 -5.71 -0.04 -22.67
C PRO A 304 -6.90 0.77 -23.22
N GLN A 305 -7.65 1.41 -22.31
CA GLN A 305 -8.82 2.20 -22.69
C GLN A 305 -8.49 3.69 -22.70
N LYS A 306 -9.00 4.41 -23.70
CA LYS A 306 -8.97 5.87 -23.73
C LYS A 306 -9.94 6.40 -22.68
N LEU A 307 -9.41 7.06 -21.64
CA LEU A 307 -10.20 7.64 -20.57
C LEU A 307 -10.78 9.01 -20.97
N ARG A 308 -12.00 9.29 -20.54
CA ARG A 308 -12.63 10.60 -20.69
C ARG A 308 -12.16 11.56 -19.59
N ASP A 309 -12.33 12.87 -19.78
CA ASP A 309 -11.84 13.90 -18.87
C ASP A 309 -12.39 13.83 -17.44
N PHE A 310 -13.51 13.15 -17.23
CA PHE A 310 -14.12 12.94 -15.92
C PHE A 310 -13.71 11.62 -15.25
N GLU A 311 -13.03 10.70 -15.97
CA GLU A 311 -12.59 9.38 -15.46
C GLU A 311 -11.20 9.44 -14.81
N TYR A 312 -10.94 10.47 -13.99
CA TYR A 312 -9.67 10.58 -13.28
C TYR A 312 -9.60 9.67 -12.04
N SER A 313 -8.42 9.15 -11.77
CA SER A 313 -8.15 8.25 -10.64
C SER A 313 -7.80 9.00 -9.35
N SER A 314 -7.34 10.24 -9.45
CA SER A 314 -6.90 11.08 -8.32
C SER A 314 -7.01 12.56 -8.71
N PRO A 315 -7.36 13.45 -7.75
CA PRO A 315 -7.73 13.16 -6.36
C PRO A 315 -9.12 12.53 -6.24
N LYS A 316 -9.33 11.65 -5.26
CA LYS A 316 -10.66 11.07 -5.00
C LYS A 316 -11.42 11.97 -4.03
N LEU A 317 -12.51 12.60 -4.49
CA LEU A 317 -13.35 13.49 -3.69
C LEU A 317 -13.80 12.83 -2.38
N LEU A 318 -14.25 11.59 -2.43
CA LEU A 318 -14.77 10.86 -1.27
C LEU A 318 -13.70 10.65 -0.18
N ILE A 319 -12.45 10.37 -0.59
CA ILE A 319 -11.33 10.21 0.36
C ILE A 319 -11.03 11.56 1.04
N ASN A 320 -10.99 12.65 0.29
CA ASN A 320 -10.72 13.97 0.85
C ASN A 320 -11.87 14.46 1.75
N ILE A 321 -13.12 14.13 1.46
CA ILE A 321 -14.26 14.38 2.36
C ILE A 321 -14.05 13.61 3.68
N LEU A 322 -13.72 12.31 3.62
CA LEU A 322 -13.48 11.51 4.81
C LEU A 322 -12.32 12.06 5.65
N LEU A 323 -11.20 12.42 4.99
CA LEU A 323 -10.07 13.07 5.66
C LEU A 323 -10.48 14.40 6.27
N GLY A 324 -11.27 15.21 5.58
CA GLY A 324 -11.79 16.47 6.09
C GLY A 324 -12.64 16.30 7.36
N ILE A 325 -13.48 15.26 7.42
CA ILE A 325 -14.27 14.94 8.61
C ILE A 325 -13.35 14.54 9.78
N VAL A 326 -12.41 13.60 9.56
CA VAL A 326 -11.52 13.11 10.62
C VAL A 326 -10.61 14.21 11.14
N PHE A 327 -9.89 14.89 10.26
CA PHE A 327 -8.99 15.98 10.66
C PHE A 327 -9.73 17.20 11.19
N GLY A 328 -10.91 17.51 10.65
CA GLY A 328 -11.77 18.57 11.16
C GLY A 328 -12.21 18.30 12.60
N PHE A 329 -12.60 17.06 12.91
CA PHE A 329 -12.96 16.67 14.27
C PHE A 329 -11.77 16.76 15.23
N ILE A 330 -10.63 16.20 14.86
CA ILE A 330 -9.40 16.25 15.67
C ILE A 330 -8.97 17.71 15.91
N ALA A 331 -8.89 18.51 14.85
CA ALA A 331 -8.48 19.91 14.96
C ALA A 331 -9.45 20.74 15.82
N SER A 332 -10.76 20.47 15.75
CA SER A 332 -11.76 21.15 16.57
C SER A 332 -11.59 20.84 18.05
N LEU A 333 -11.29 19.59 18.44
CA LEU A 333 -11.00 19.24 19.83
C LEU A 333 -9.71 19.90 20.34
N PHE A 334 -8.63 19.87 19.54
CA PHE A 334 -7.39 20.56 19.91
C PHE A 334 -7.59 22.06 20.06
N SER A 335 -8.46 22.69 19.24
CA SER A 335 -8.75 24.11 19.34
C SER A 335 -9.43 24.49 20.65
N VAL A 336 -10.24 23.61 21.25
CA VAL A 336 -10.83 23.83 22.57
C VAL A 336 -9.75 23.83 23.63
N ILE A 337 -8.88 22.83 23.64
CA ILE A 337 -7.78 22.72 24.62
C ILE A 337 -6.87 23.97 24.53
N PHE A 338 -6.54 24.39 23.29
CA PHE A 338 -5.70 25.57 23.10
C PHE A 338 -6.42 26.85 23.54
N ALA A 339 -7.71 27.00 23.22
CA ALA A 339 -8.50 28.16 23.62
C ALA A 339 -8.65 28.24 25.15
N GLU A 340 -8.81 27.10 25.84
CA GLU A 340 -8.87 27.07 27.31
C GLU A 340 -7.57 27.47 27.96
N ASN A 341 -6.44 27.00 27.44
CA ASN A 341 -5.12 27.37 27.96
C ASN A 341 -4.75 28.84 27.74
N THR A 342 -5.32 29.47 26.71
CA THR A 342 -5.06 30.87 26.36
C THR A 342 -6.09 31.84 26.89
N ASP A 343 -7.23 31.34 27.37
CA ASP A 343 -8.32 32.20 27.86
C ASP A 343 -7.94 32.89 29.17
N LYS A 344 -8.14 34.19 29.21
CA LYS A 344 -7.94 35.00 30.42
C LYS A 344 -9.07 34.83 31.42
N LYS A 345 -10.16 34.22 31.02
CA LYS A 345 -11.32 33.95 31.85
C LYS A 345 -11.30 32.51 32.33
N LEU A 346 -11.95 32.27 33.45
CA LEU A 346 -12.08 30.95 34.04
C LEU A 346 -12.80 29.97 33.10
N THR A 347 -12.20 28.82 32.90
CA THR A 347 -12.76 27.72 32.07
C THR A 347 -13.04 26.49 32.94
N TYR A 348 -13.83 25.56 32.42
CA TYR A 348 -14.16 24.33 33.14
C TYR A 348 -12.93 23.46 33.48
N SER A 349 -11.88 23.53 32.65
CA SER A 349 -10.64 22.78 32.87
C SER A 349 -9.84 23.25 34.07
N MET A 350 -10.02 24.49 34.50
CA MET A 350 -9.29 25.08 35.65
C MET A 350 -9.92 24.78 37.00
N LEU A 351 -11.17 24.29 37.03
CA LEU A 351 -11.88 23.97 38.23
C LEU A 351 -11.38 22.65 38.86
N GLY A 352 -11.58 22.49 40.19
CA GLY A 352 -11.29 21.25 40.90
C GLY A 352 -12.22 20.10 40.49
N ASP A 353 -12.14 18.97 41.18
CA ASP A 353 -12.90 17.77 40.81
C ASP A 353 -14.33 17.76 41.39
N ASN A 354 -14.54 18.38 42.53
CA ASN A 354 -15.86 18.50 43.15
C ASN A 354 -16.59 19.75 42.63
N ILE A 355 -17.26 19.64 41.49
CA ILE A 355 -17.93 20.75 40.86
C ILE A 355 -19.45 20.60 40.89
N ILE A 356 -20.16 21.64 41.36
CA ILE A 356 -21.59 21.80 41.16
C ILE A 356 -21.80 22.65 39.91
N TYR A 357 -22.22 22.03 38.82
CA TYR A 357 -22.20 22.65 37.48
C TYR A 357 -23.26 23.73 37.25
N ASN A 358 -24.31 23.72 38.03
CA ASN A 358 -25.35 24.75 37.94
C ASN A 358 -25.96 24.97 39.35
N LEU A 359 -25.53 26.02 40.00
CA LEU A 359 -25.97 26.30 41.34
C LEU A 359 -27.48 26.59 41.47
N GLU A 360 -28.10 27.06 40.39
CA GLU A 360 -29.54 27.34 40.40
C GLU A 360 -30.38 26.06 40.36
N GLU A 361 -29.97 25.08 39.59
CA GLU A 361 -30.67 23.80 39.40
C GLU A 361 -30.23 22.76 40.47
N ASP A 362 -28.93 22.69 40.76
CA ASP A 362 -28.31 21.68 41.62
C ASP A 362 -28.10 22.18 43.06
N PHE A 363 -28.91 23.17 43.53
CA PHE A 363 -28.76 23.71 44.87
C PHE A 363 -28.95 22.65 45.97
N SER A 364 -29.70 21.59 45.68
CA SER A 364 -29.88 20.46 46.56
C SER A 364 -28.56 19.78 46.91
N ASP A 365 -27.65 19.65 45.95
CA ASP A 365 -26.35 19.02 46.16
C ASP A 365 -25.46 19.87 47.05
N LEU A 366 -25.46 21.20 46.82
CA LEU A 366 -24.78 22.12 47.70
C LEU A 366 -25.37 22.10 49.13
N LYS A 367 -26.69 22.07 49.24
CA LYS A 367 -27.38 22.00 50.53
C LYS A 367 -27.03 20.74 51.29
N LEU A 368 -26.98 19.58 50.63
CA LEU A 368 -26.55 18.32 51.25
C LEU A 368 -25.12 18.42 51.77
N LEU A 369 -24.22 19.01 50.97
CA LEU A 369 -22.82 19.18 51.33
C LEU A 369 -22.66 20.15 52.51
N LEU A 370 -23.44 21.21 52.58
CA LEU A 370 -23.50 22.14 53.70
C LEU A 370 -24.03 21.46 54.99
N LEU A 371 -25.09 20.67 54.87
CA LEU A 371 -25.70 19.91 55.99
C LEU A 371 -24.73 18.83 56.52
N ALA A 372 -24.01 18.16 55.65
CA ALA A 372 -22.99 17.16 55.99
C ALA A 372 -21.80 17.76 56.79
N ASN A 373 -21.65 19.09 56.77
CA ASN A 373 -20.58 19.82 57.44
C ASN A 373 -21.14 20.90 58.40
N ALA A 374 -22.37 20.75 58.88
CA ALA A 374 -23.05 21.75 59.70
C ALA A 374 -22.38 22.00 61.09
N ASP A 375 -21.52 21.10 61.50
CA ASP A 375 -20.70 21.18 62.73
C ASP A 375 -19.46 22.08 62.56
N LYS A 376 -19.15 22.50 61.31
CA LYS A 376 -17.94 23.28 60.99
C LYS A 376 -18.29 24.70 60.57
N HIS A 377 -17.36 25.62 60.83
CA HIS A 377 -17.45 26.97 60.28
C HIS A 377 -17.04 26.96 58.80
N MET A 378 -17.95 27.38 57.93
CA MET A 378 -17.74 27.40 56.50
C MET A 378 -17.72 28.80 55.92
N SER A 379 -16.78 29.10 55.04
CA SER A 379 -16.83 30.29 54.20
C SER A 379 -17.18 29.97 52.77
N ILE A 380 -18.13 30.71 52.20
CA ILE A 380 -18.47 30.71 50.80
C ILE A 380 -17.81 31.94 50.17
N ILE A 381 -16.82 31.66 49.35
CA ILE A 381 -16.10 32.72 48.65
C ILE A 381 -16.72 32.94 47.28
N THR A 382 -17.12 34.19 47.00
CA THR A 382 -17.78 34.57 45.74
C THR A 382 -16.90 35.48 44.94
N PHE A 383 -16.71 35.16 43.65
CA PHE A 383 -15.94 36.00 42.76
C PHE A 383 -16.78 37.05 42.03
N GLU A 384 -18.08 36.82 41.97
CA GLU A 384 -19.07 37.70 41.38
C GLU A 384 -20.19 37.96 42.36
N ASP A 385 -21.02 38.97 42.10
CA ASP A 385 -22.17 39.21 42.90
C ASP A 385 -23.22 38.09 42.72
N ILE A 386 -23.67 37.51 43.84
CA ILE A 386 -24.65 36.43 43.81
C ILE A 386 -26.03 37.00 43.57
N PRO A 387 -26.81 36.47 42.62
CA PRO A 387 -28.21 36.88 42.42
C PRO A 387 -29.05 36.62 43.65
N ASN A 388 -29.98 37.54 43.94
CA ASN A 388 -30.84 37.47 45.16
C ASN A 388 -31.67 36.18 45.25
N ASN A 389 -32.04 35.58 44.11
CA ASN A 389 -32.76 34.30 44.07
C ASN A 389 -31.95 33.12 44.57
N ILE A 390 -30.62 33.22 44.46
CA ILE A 390 -29.70 32.21 44.99
C ILE A 390 -29.37 32.51 46.45
N LEU A 391 -29.19 33.79 46.80
CA LEU A 391 -28.85 34.23 48.14
C LEU A 391 -29.95 33.85 49.13
N SER A 392 -31.23 34.02 48.75
CA SER A 392 -32.38 33.62 49.59
C SER A 392 -32.45 32.13 49.92
N LYS A 393 -31.84 31.27 49.08
CA LYS A 393 -31.79 29.83 49.35
C LYS A 393 -30.85 29.47 50.52
N PHE A 394 -29.97 30.37 50.94
CA PHE A 394 -29.02 30.18 52.03
C PHE A 394 -29.53 30.76 53.38
N GLU A 395 -30.60 31.56 53.41
CA GLU A 395 -31.11 32.23 54.61
C GLU A 395 -31.37 31.32 55.81
N ASN A 396 -31.68 30.04 55.56
CA ASN A 396 -31.98 29.06 56.59
C ASN A 396 -30.80 28.15 56.99
N ILE A 397 -29.58 28.45 56.52
CA ILE A 397 -28.41 27.63 56.80
C ILE A 397 -27.51 28.37 57.79
N ARG A 398 -27.23 27.73 58.95
CA ARG A 398 -26.40 28.29 60.02
C ARG A 398 -24.92 28.01 59.77
N ASN A 399 -24.03 28.81 60.39
CA ASN A 399 -22.56 28.65 60.34
C ASN A 399 -21.91 28.88 58.98
N ILE A 400 -22.54 29.70 58.10
CA ILE A 400 -21.98 30.10 56.83
C ILE A 400 -21.61 31.57 56.86
N ASN A 401 -20.41 31.89 56.38
CA ASN A 401 -19.96 33.25 56.16
C ASN A 401 -19.76 33.48 54.67
N PHE A 402 -20.38 34.51 54.08
CA PHE A 402 -20.15 34.93 52.71
C PHE A 402 -19.03 35.94 52.64
N VAL A 403 -18.00 35.64 51.86
CA VAL A 403 -16.84 36.52 51.69
C VAL A 403 -16.63 36.77 50.21
N LYS A 404 -16.58 38.04 49.80
CA LYS A 404 -16.22 38.36 48.43
C LYS A 404 -14.72 38.17 48.25
N ALA A 405 -14.34 37.51 47.14
CA ALA A 405 -12.95 37.24 46.83
C ALA A 405 -12.17 38.55 46.66
N ASP A 406 -11.11 38.71 47.46
CA ASP A 406 -10.23 39.89 47.48
C ASP A 406 -8.82 39.44 47.93
N ILE A 407 -7.81 40.32 47.71
CA ILE A 407 -6.43 40.10 48.16
C ILE A 407 -6.10 41.05 49.32
N SER A 408 -7.06 41.26 50.19
CA SER A 408 -6.88 42.13 51.37
C SER A 408 -6.62 41.34 52.63
N ASN A 409 -6.01 41.98 53.65
CA ASN A 409 -5.86 41.39 54.97
C ASN A 409 -7.22 41.10 55.64
N GLU A 410 -8.26 41.84 55.28
CA GLU A 410 -9.60 41.65 55.77
C GLU A 410 -10.17 40.31 55.24
N PHE A 411 -9.97 40.02 53.96
CA PHE A 411 -10.33 38.74 53.34
C PHE A 411 -9.62 37.58 54.04
N VAL A 412 -8.30 37.69 54.27
CA VAL A 412 -7.53 36.67 54.97
C VAL A 412 -8.06 36.42 56.36
N ASN A 413 -8.38 37.48 57.13
CA ASN A 413 -8.91 37.38 58.50
C ASN A 413 -10.31 36.71 58.53
N ASN A 414 -11.16 37.06 57.54
CA ASN A 414 -12.50 36.51 57.43
C ASN A 414 -12.49 35.00 57.14
N ILE A 415 -11.49 34.52 56.41
CA ILE A 415 -11.34 33.11 56.08
C ILE A 415 -10.54 32.35 57.14
N ALA A 416 -9.68 33.05 57.91
CA ALA A 416 -8.84 32.39 58.90
C ALA A 416 -9.67 31.58 59.92
N ALA A 417 -10.85 32.08 60.29
CA ALA A 417 -11.78 31.41 61.23
C ALA A 417 -12.55 30.22 60.64
N SER A 418 -12.48 30.00 59.33
CA SER A 418 -13.23 28.95 58.64
C SER A 418 -12.48 27.64 58.60
N ASP A 419 -13.16 26.52 58.85
CA ASP A 419 -12.60 25.18 58.71
C ASP A 419 -12.58 24.69 57.26
N LYS A 420 -13.61 25.06 56.49
CA LYS A 420 -13.83 24.62 55.10
C LYS A 420 -14.30 25.76 54.24
N VAL A 421 -14.00 25.66 52.95
CA VAL A 421 -14.30 26.69 51.95
C VAL A 421 -15.04 26.12 50.77
N ILE A 422 -16.02 26.88 50.27
CA ILE A 422 -16.68 26.65 48.98
C ILE A 422 -16.45 27.86 48.09
N LEU A 423 -16.06 27.61 46.84
CA LEU A 423 -15.87 28.67 45.89
C LEU A 423 -17.10 28.78 44.96
N ILE A 424 -17.67 29.95 44.82
CA ILE A 424 -18.73 30.25 43.86
C ILE A 424 -18.13 31.09 42.75
N VAL A 425 -18.16 30.56 41.55
CA VAL A 425 -17.49 31.13 40.35
C VAL A 425 -18.43 31.21 39.16
N SER A 426 -18.14 32.11 38.21
CA SER A 426 -18.82 32.19 36.92
C SER A 426 -17.85 31.85 35.79
N VAL A 427 -18.07 30.70 35.15
CA VAL A 427 -17.26 30.29 34.01
C VAL A 427 -17.45 31.28 32.84
N GLY A 428 -16.37 31.70 32.23
CA GLY A 428 -16.39 32.71 31.15
C GLY A 428 -16.54 34.16 31.59
N LYS A 429 -16.71 34.43 32.91
CA LYS A 429 -16.75 35.78 33.49
C LYS A 429 -15.56 36.01 34.44
N THR A 430 -15.39 35.15 35.41
CA THR A 430 -14.33 35.23 36.44
C THR A 430 -12.94 35.26 35.80
N ASN A 431 -12.04 36.14 36.31
CA ASN A 431 -10.67 36.21 35.82
C ASN A 431 -9.86 35.00 36.26
N SER A 432 -9.26 34.25 35.34
CA SER A 432 -8.52 33.02 35.62
C SER A 432 -7.27 33.21 36.48
N LYS A 433 -6.56 34.33 36.30
CA LYS A 433 -5.39 34.64 37.16
C LYS A 433 -5.79 34.92 38.58
N PHE A 434 -6.85 35.71 38.78
CA PHE A 434 -7.37 36.05 40.07
C PHE A 434 -7.89 34.82 40.81
N TYR A 435 -8.64 33.94 40.13
CA TYR A 435 -9.07 32.65 40.64
C TYR A 435 -7.89 31.80 41.13
N LYS A 436 -6.85 31.63 40.30
CA LYS A 436 -5.65 30.86 40.67
C LYS A 436 -4.93 31.47 41.87
N GLN A 437 -4.86 32.78 41.96
CA GLN A 437 -4.22 33.50 43.06
C GLN A 437 -4.98 33.26 44.39
N ILE A 438 -6.31 33.35 44.38
CA ILE A 438 -7.13 33.04 45.55
C ILE A 438 -6.96 31.57 45.94
N LYS A 439 -6.98 30.64 44.97
CA LYS A 439 -6.80 29.21 45.23
C LYS A 439 -5.43 28.88 45.81
N SER A 440 -4.36 29.51 45.33
CA SER A 440 -3.00 29.38 45.90
C SER A 440 -2.97 29.88 47.32
N MET A 441 -3.54 31.07 47.58
CA MET A 441 -3.59 31.67 48.94
C MET A 441 -4.39 30.78 49.93
N LEU A 442 -5.49 30.20 49.48
CA LEU A 442 -6.24 29.23 50.32
C LEU A 442 -5.42 27.98 50.62
N GLY A 443 -4.63 27.49 49.65
CA GLY A 443 -3.68 26.39 49.84
C GLY A 443 -2.60 26.73 50.87
N GLU A 444 -1.99 27.91 50.77
CA GLU A 444 -0.99 28.43 51.73
C GLU A 444 -1.58 28.54 53.17
N MET A 445 -2.84 28.90 53.28
CA MET A 445 -3.57 28.95 54.54
C MET A 445 -4.06 27.57 55.05
N ASN A 446 -3.73 26.49 54.35
CA ASN A 446 -4.19 25.13 54.67
C ASN A 446 -5.72 24.99 54.71
N LYS A 447 -6.44 25.76 53.89
CA LYS A 447 -7.90 25.72 53.83
C LYS A 447 -8.38 24.67 52.85
N ASN A 448 -9.25 23.77 53.28
CA ASN A 448 -9.82 22.71 52.46
C ASN A 448 -10.99 23.24 51.63
N ILE A 449 -10.78 23.28 50.29
CA ILE A 449 -11.84 23.61 49.33
C ILE A 449 -12.65 22.33 49.08
N ILE A 450 -13.87 22.28 49.61
CA ILE A 450 -14.72 21.09 49.54
C ILE A 450 -15.54 21.01 48.28
N SER A 451 -15.82 22.14 47.64
CA SER A 451 -16.54 22.19 46.35
C SER A 451 -16.36 23.52 45.66
N GLU A 452 -16.54 23.51 44.36
CA GLU A 452 -16.63 24.67 43.48
C GLU A 452 -17.99 24.70 42.81
N ALA A 453 -18.79 25.75 43.04
CA ALA A 453 -20.14 25.88 42.50
C ALA A 453 -20.16 26.94 41.37
N ILE A 454 -20.82 26.65 40.26
CA ILE A 454 -20.89 27.52 39.09
C ILE A 454 -22.22 28.24 39.07
N ILE A 455 -22.16 29.57 38.98
CA ILE A 455 -23.30 30.42 38.60
C ILE A 455 -23.23 30.72 37.12
N LYS A 456 -24.35 30.62 36.43
CA LYS A 456 -24.47 30.94 34.99
C LYS A 456 -24.59 32.43 34.72
#